data_e127697da517b183a8642f7ce169c00a
#
_entry.id   e127697da517b183a8642f7ce169c00a
#
_cell.length_a   1.000
_cell.length_b   1.000
_cell.length_c   1.000
_cell.angle_alpha   90.00
_cell.angle_beta   90.00
_cell.angle_gamma   90.00
#
_symmetry.space_group_name_H-M   'P 1'
#
loop_
_entity.id
_entity.type
_entity.pdbx_description
1 polymer ?
#
loop_
_entity_poly.entity_id
_entity_poly.type
_entity_poly.pdbx_seq_one_letter_code
_entity_poly.pdbx_strand_id
1 'polypeptide(L)'
;MKKILKIFLGIIAVIALHIAVSAIVIVVYGNMDFKKHSDVIIVLGASTYNDTVSPVYKERLNHGISLYKEGYADKMILTGGMGAGNDKSDAEVAKEYAISQGVAKEDIFIETTSKITLENLLNAKKIMKAEGLETAIIVSDPLHMKRAMLIAKIEGIKAYSSPTPTTLYRGNKAKFDFMVREVPCYIYYTWYWIISGIIGLFT
;
A
#
# COMPACT_ATOMS: atom_id res chain seq x y z
N MET A 1 29.40 29.46 -21.40
CA MET A 1 28.08 29.76 -20.81
C MET A 1 26.90 29.08 -21.52
N LYS A 2 26.64 29.35 -22.82
CA LYS A 2 25.47 28.79 -23.57
C LYS A 2 25.42 27.23 -23.57
N LYS A 3 26.55 26.53 -23.62
CA LYS A 3 26.62 25.05 -23.63
C LYS A 3 26.25 24.46 -22.25
N ILE A 4 26.74 25.06 -21.17
CA ILE A 4 26.43 24.62 -19.78
C ILE A 4 24.93 24.83 -19.51
N LEU A 5 24.36 25.98 -19.93
CA LEU A 5 22.93 26.25 -19.76
C LEU A 5 22.08 25.21 -20.50
N LYS A 6 22.45 24.81 -21.75
CA LYS A 6 21.73 23.77 -22.49
C LYS A 6 21.79 22.41 -21.79
N ILE A 7 22.94 22.04 -21.23
CA ILE A 7 23.09 20.79 -20.46
C ILE A 7 22.20 20.84 -19.22
N PHE A 8 22.21 21.93 -18.46
CA PHE A 8 21.40 22.13 -17.28
C PHE A 8 19.89 22.03 -17.58
N LEU A 9 19.44 22.72 -18.65
CA LEU A 9 18.04 22.65 -19.10
C LEU A 9 17.67 21.22 -19.56
N GLY A 10 18.60 20.50 -20.20
CA GLY A 10 18.38 19.09 -20.57
C GLY A 10 18.19 18.20 -19.34
N ILE A 11 19.01 18.38 -18.30
CA ILE A 11 18.85 17.62 -17.05
C ILE A 11 17.50 17.90 -16.39
N ILE A 12 17.10 19.18 -16.30
CA ILE A 12 15.78 19.54 -15.77
C ILE A 12 14.65 18.88 -16.56
N ALA A 13 14.73 18.90 -17.89
CA ALA A 13 13.71 18.29 -18.74
C ALA A 13 13.62 16.76 -18.51
N VAL A 14 14.75 16.07 -18.34
CA VAL A 14 14.77 14.63 -18.02
C VAL A 14 14.13 14.34 -16.66
N ILE A 15 14.46 15.14 -15.64
CA ILE A 15 13.87 15.02 -14.29
C ILE A 15 12.34 15.26 -14.35
N ALA A 16 11.92 16.33 -15.02
CA ALA A 16 10.49 16.64 -15.17
C ALA A 16 9.74 15.53 -15.91
N LEU A 17 10.32 14.98 -16.98
CA LEU A 17 9.76 13.85 -17.70
C LEU A 17 9.63 12.61 -16.79
N HIS A 18 10.66 12.29 -16.01
CA HIS A 18 10.63 11.15 -15.09
C HIS A 18 9.53 11.30 -14.02
N ILE A 19 9.36 12.49 -13.45
CA ILE A 19 8.28 12.81 -12.52
C ILE A 19 6.91 12.62 -13.20
N ALA A 20 6.73 13.17 -14.40
CA ALA A 20 5.47 13.08 -15.14
C ALA A 20 5.11 11.63 -15.49
N VAL A 21 6.07 10.84 -15.98
CA VAL A 21 5.87 9.42 -16.27
C VAL A 21 5.52 8.65 -15.00
N SER A 22 6.21 8.90 -13.89
CA SER A 22 5.91 8.26 -12.60
C SER A 22 4.47 8.58 -12.13
N ALA A 23 4.05 9.83 -12.25
CA ALA A 23 2.69 10.24 -11.92
C ALA A 23 1.64 9.53 -12.77
N ILE A 24 1.85 9.45 -14.09
CA ILE A 24 0.96 8.72 -15.01
C ILE A 24 0.88 7.24 -14.63
N VAL A 25 2.01 6.59 -14.38
CA VAL A 25 2.06 5.17 -13.99
C VAL A 25 1.30 4.92 -12.70
N ILE A 26 1.43 5.79 -11.70
CA ILE A 26 0.69 5.68 -10.43
C ILE A 26 -0.82 5.76 -10.69
N VAL A 27 -1.27 6.76 -11.45
CA VAL A 27 -2.70 6.97 -11.72
C VAL A 27 -3.28 5.82 -12.56
N VAL A 28 -2.60 5.42 -13.64
CA VAL A 28 -3.08 4.34 -14.50
C VAL A 28 -3.17 3.03 -13.72
N TYR A 29 -2.11 2.68 -12.98
CA TYR A 29 -2.10 1.44 -12.20
C TYR A 29 -3.16 1.44 -11.09
N GLY A 30 -3.37 2.56 -10.42
CA GLY A 30 -4.35 2.69 -9.36
C GLY A 30 -5.81 2.52 -9.81
N ASN A 31 -6.08 2.67 -11.11
CA ASN A 31 -7.41 2.41 -11.69
C ASN A 31 -7.61 0.96 -12.18
N MET A 32 -6.61 0.10 -12.00
CA MET A 32 -6.65 -1.30 -12.44
C MET A 32 -6.78 -2.22 -11.22
N ASP A 33 -7.76 -3.12 -11.25
CA ASP A 33 -7.96 -4.16 -10.25
C ASP A 33 -7.42 -5.49 -10.80
N PHE A 34 -6.43 -6.06 -10.12
CA PHE A 34 -5.78 -7.32 -10.51
C PHE A 34 -6.09 -8.45 -9.51
N LYS A 35 -7.12 -8.29 -8.66
CA LYS A 35 -7.46 -9.28 -7.65
C LYS A 35 -7.65 -10.67 -8.24
N LYS A 36 -7.17 -11.66 -7.51
CA LYS A 36 -7.35 -13.09 -7.77
C LYS A 36 -7.57 -13.79 -6.44
N HIS A 37 -8.21 -14.96 -6.48
CA HIS A 37 -8.26 -15.81 -5.28
C HIS A 37 -6.84 -16.02 -4.71
N SER A 38 -6.72 -15.79 -3.43
CA SER A 38 -5.45 -15.79 -2.69
C SER A 38 -5.67 -16.33 -1.29
N ASP A 39 -4.59 -16.62 -0.56
CA ASP A 39 -4.70 -17.17 0.79
C ASP A 39 -5.12 -16.11 1.80
N VAL A 40 -4.79 -14.82 1.55
CA VAL A 40 -5.04 -13.74 2.51
C VAL A 40 -5.29 -12.39 1.85
N ILE A 41 -6.12 -11.56 2.50
CA ILE A 41 -6.30 -10.14 2.17
C ILE A 41 -5.47 -9.31 3.15
N ILE A 42 -4.50 -8.54 2.66
CA ILE A 42 -3.71 -7.58 3.45
C ILE A 42 -4.32 -6.20 3.27
N VAL A 43 -4.90 -5.64 4.33
CA VAL A 43 -5.41 -4.28 4.33
C VAL A 43 -4.36 -3.36 4.94
N LEU A 44 -3.82 -2.43 4.12
CA LEU A 44 -2.82 -1.48 4.59
C LEU A 44 -3.45 -0.39 5.46
N GLY A 45 -2.84 -0.12 6.61
CA GLY A 45 -3.28 0.87 7.57
C GLY A 45 -3.37 2.29 7.01
N ALA A 46 -4.27 3.09 7.56
CA ALA A 46 -4.49 4.49 7.17
C ALA A 46 -4.96 5.35 8.36
N SER A 47 -4.34 5.14 9.50
CA SER A 47 -4.55 5.84 10.76
C SER A 47 -5.91 5.63 11.42
N THR A 48 -5.90 5.75 12.73
CA THR A 48 -7.09 5.82 13.60
C THR A 48 -7.01 7.10 14.42
N TYR A 49 -8.14 7.55 14.96
CA TYR A 49 -8.23 8.71 15.84
C TYR A 49 -9.16 8.38 17.01
N ASN A 50 -8.69 8.59 18.24
CA ASN A 50 -9.45 8.26 19.46
C ASN A 50 -10.04 6.84 19.38
N ASP A 51 -9.21 5.88 19.04
CA ASP A 51 -9.56 4.46 18.87
C ASP A 51 -10.74 4.21 17.91
N THR A 52 -10.90 5.09 16.92
CA THR A 52 -11.89 4.94 15.87
C THR A 52 -11.21 4.95 14.50
N VAL A 53 -11.62 4.06 13.60
CA VAL A 53 -11.08 3.99 12.24
C VAL A 53 -11.30 5.32 11.51
N SER A 54 -10.23 5.88 10.90
CA SER A 54 -10.37 7.07 10.07
C SER A 54 -11.29 6.79 8.88
N PRO A 55 -11.94 7.81 8.30
CA PRO A 55 -12.79 7.61 7.13
C PRO A 55 -12.07 6.91 5.97
N VAL A 56 -10.79 7.24 5.74
CA VAL A 56 -9.96 6.59 4.70
C VAL A 56 -9.71 5.12 5.03
N TYR A 57 -9.35 4.81 6.28
CA TYR A 57 -9.11 3.42 6.68
C TYR A 57 -10.39 2.59 6.64
N LYS A 58 -11.51 3.18 7.01
CA LYS A 58 -12.84 2.55 6.92
C LYS A 58 -13.16 2.10 5.51
N GLU A 59 -12.89 2.90 4.48
CA GLU A 59 -13.13 2.52 3.10
C GLU A 59 -12.22 1.36 2.65
N ARG A 60 -10.95 1.34 3.06
CA ARG A 60 -10.06 0.19 2.80
C ARG A 60 -10.57 -1.07 3.49
N LEU A 61 -10.97 -0.97 4.76
CA LEU A 61 -11.53 -2.09 5.52
C LEU A 61 -12.80 -2.62 4.88
N ASN A 62 -13.74 -1.74 4.51
CA ASN A 62 -14.98 -2.13 3.84
C ASN A 62 -14.69 -2.90 2.55
N HIS A 63 -13.71 -2.44 1.76
CA HIS A 63 -13.33 -3.14 0.53
C HIS A 63 -12.69 -4.51 0.84
N GLY A 64 -11.76 -4.58 1.80
CA GLY A 64 -11.17 -5.86 2.22
C GLY A 64 -12.21 -6.85 2.76
N ILE A 65 -13.16 -6.37 3.56
CA ILE A 65 -14.27 -7.16 4.10
C ILE A 65 -15.21 -7.65 2.97
N SER A 66 -15.46 -6.83 1.95
CA SER A 66 -16.21 -7.25 0.76
C SER A 66 -15.53 -8.42 0.04
N LEU A 67 -14.21 -8.29 -0.19
CA LEU A 67 -13.43 -9.36 -0.81
C LEU A 67 -13.44 -10.67 0.02
N TYR A 68 -13.35 -10.56 1.35
CA TYR A 68 -13.48 -11.71 2.25
C TYR A 68 -14.87 -12.37 2.11
N LYS A 69 -15.95 -11.60 2.16
CA LYS A 69 -17.31 -12.10 2.02
C LYS A 69 -17.61 -12.68 0.64
N GLU A 70 -16.95 -12.16 -0.40
CA GLU A 70 -17.02 -12.67 -1.77
C GLU A 70 -16.18 -13.94 -1.98
N GLY A 71 -15.42 -14.39 -0.95
CA GLY A 71 -14.61 -15.61 -0.98
C GLY A 71 -13.31 -15.46 -1.76
N TYR A 72 -12.78 -14.25 -1.97
CA TYR A 72 -11.46 -14.06 -2.60
C TYR A 72 -10.31 -14.54 -1.73
N ALA A 73 -10.48 -14.58 -0.41
CA ALA A 73 -9.58 -15.23 0.55
C ALA A 73 -10.33 -15.49 1.87
N ASP A 74 -9.89 -16.51 2.61
CA ASP A 74 -10.51 -16.92 3.88
C ASP A 74 -9.87 -16.25 5.10
N LYS A 75 -8.78 -15.48 4.90
CA LYS A 75 -8.02 -14.83 5.98
C LYS A 75 -7.76 -13.37 5.66
N MET A 76 -7.60 -12.58 6.71
CA MET A 76 -7.25 -11.16 6.62
C MET A 76 -6.04 -10.84 7.50
N ILE A 77 -5.13 -10.00 7.01
CA ILE A 77 -4.07 -9.35 7.80
C ILE A 77 -4.38 -7.85 7.79
N LEU A 78 -4.64 -7.29 8.97
CA LEU A 78 -4.86 -5.87 9.17
C LEU A 78 -3.57 -5.26 9.73
N THR A 79 -3.07 -4.20 9.10
CA THR A 79 -1.78 -3.62 9.45
C THR A 79 -1.91 -2.20 9.98
N GLY A 80 -0.99 -1.83 10.87
CA GLY A 80 -0.87 -0.47 11.38
C GLY A 80 -0.53 -0.42 12.86
N GLY A 81 0.55 0.29 13.18
CA GLY A 81 1.04 0.48 14.54
C GLY A 81 0.25 1.50 15.35
N MET A 82 0.79 1.85 16.51
CA MET A 82 0.20 2.84 17.41
C MET A 82 0.32 4.24 16.84
N GLY A 83 -0.81 4.90 16.62
CA GLY A 83 -0.88 6.32 16.30
C GLY A 83 -0.65 7.21 17.53
N ALA A 84 -0.22 8.45 17.31
CA ALA A 84 -0.04 9.40 18.42
C ALA A 84 -1.39 9.72 19.09
N GLY A 85 -1.44 9.57 20.42
CA GLY A 85 -2.63 9.86 21.21
C GLY A 85 -3.71 8.78 21.22
N ASN A 86 -3.43 7.61 20.66
CA ASN A 86 -4.31 6.45 20.73
C ASN A 86 -3.85 5.47 21.83
N ASP A 87 -4.79 4.75 22.42
CA ASP A 87 -4.53 3.68 23.39
C ASP A 87 -4.35 2.31 22.69
N LYS A 88 -4.86 2.18 21.44
CA LYS A 88 -4.79 0.99 20.61
C LYS A 88 -4.01 1.27 19.31
N SER A 89 -3.41 0.23 18.76
CA SER A 89 -2.84 0.29 17.41
C SER A 89 -3.93 0.41 16.35
N ASP A 90 -3.58 0.96 15.18
CA ASP A 90 -4.49 1.05 14.04
C ASP A 90 -5.05 -0.33 13.67
N ALA A 91 -4.23 -1.39 13.76
CA ALA A 91 -4.62 -2.76 13.45
C ALA A 91 -5.57 -3.37 14.48
N GLU A 92 -5.45 -3.06 15.77
CA GLU A 92 -6.39 -3.50 16.82
C GLU A 92 -7.77 -2.88 16.61
N VAL A 93 -7.83 -1.57 16.36
CA VAL A 93 -9.09 -0.87 16.07
C VAL A 93 -9.72 -1.40 14.78
N ALA A 94 -8.91 -1.66 13.75
CA ALA A 94 -9.38 -2.26 12.51
C ALA A 94 -9.94 -3.67 12.71
N LYS A 95 -9.34 -4.48 13.58
CA LYS A 95 -9.85 -5.81 13.94
C LYS A 95 -11.21 -5.74 14.60
N GLU A 96 -11.39 -4.85 15.57
CA GLU A 96 -12.67 -4.65 16.23
C GLU A 96 -13.75 -4.23 15.21
N TYR A 97 -13.39 -3.32 14.29
CA TYR A 97 -14.27 -2.92 13.21
C TYR A 97 -14.62 -4.09 12.28
N ALA A 98 -13.66 -4.87 11.81
CA ALA A 98 -13.90 -6.00 10.91
C ALA A 98 -14.80 -7.08 11.54
N ILE A 99 -14.58 -7.38 12.84
CA ILE A 99 -15.45 -8.30 13.59
C ILE A 99 -16.87 -7.75 13.66
N SER A 100 -17.05 -6.46 13.93
CA SER A 100 -18.39 -5.82 13.96
C SER A 100 -19.12 -5.87 12.62
N GLN A 101 -18.36 -6.00 11.52
CA GLN A 101 -18.88 -6.16 10.17
C GLN A 101 -19.06 -7.64 9.75
N GLY A 102 -18.85 -8.60 10.66
CA GLY A 102 -19.13 -10.01 10.47
C GLY A 102 -17.97 -10.85 9.91
N VAL A 103 -16.73 -10.35 10.01
CA VAL A 103 -15.54 -11.20 9.77
C VAL A 103 -15.28 -12.05 11.01
N ALA A 104 -15.01 -13.34 10.83
CA ALA A 104 -14.73 -14.24 11.94
C ALA A 104 -13.41 -13.83 12.63
N LYS A 105 -13.39 -13.82 13.97
CA LYS A 105 -12.23 -13.36 14.76
C LYS A 105 -10.98 -14.19 14.49
N GLU A 106 -11.14 -15.47 14.28
CA GLU A 106 -10.12 -16.49 13.97
C GLU A 106 -9.52 -16.33 12.57
N ASP A 107 -10.18 -15.57 11.68
CA ASP A 107 -9.69 -15.30 10.33
C ASP A 107 -8.89 -14.00 10.25
N ILE A 108 -8.76 -13.25 11.37
CA ILE A 108 -8.10 -11.95 11.39
C ILE A 108 -6.77 -12.02 12.13
N PHE A 109 -5.67 -11.84 11.40
CA PHE A 109 -4.36 -11.54 11.93
C PHE A 109 -4.12 -10.04 11.98
N ILE A 110 -3.33 -9.57 12.94
CA ILE A 110 -2.98 -8.15 13.08
C ILE A 110 -1.47 -7.95 13.16
N GLU A 111 -1.03 -6.84 12.61
CA GLU A 111 0.33 -6.32 12.70
C GLU A 111 0.25 -4.93 13.36
N THR A 112 0.87 -4.74 14.51
CA THR A 112 0.63 -3.60 15.42
C THR A 112 1.84 -2.70 15.62
N THR A 113 2.95 -2.91 14.90
CA THR A 113 4.22 -2.24 15.16
C THR A 113 4.68 -1.28 14.06
N SER A 114 4.12 -1.41 12.87
CA SER A 114 4.56 -0.66 11.69
C SER A 114 4.19 0.83 11.75
N LYS A 115 5.08 1.65 11.20
CA LYS A 115 4.89 3.10 11.02
C LYS A 115 4.87 3.52 9.55
N ILE A 116 5.36 2.67 8.66
CA ILE A 116 5.47 2.94 7.22
C ILE A 116 5.04 1.72 6.41
N THR A 117 4.73 1.92 5.15
CA THR A 117 4.24 0.86 4.25
C THR A 117 5.19 -0.33 4.11
N LEU A 118 6.51 -0.08 4.10
CA LEU A 118 7.51 -1.15 4.08
C LEU A 118 7.37 -2.07 5.29
N GLU A 119 7.25 -1.51 6.47
CA GLU A 119 7.08 -2.28 7.72
C GLU A 119 5.75 -3.04 7.73
N ASN A 120 4.64 -2.41 7.28
CA ASN A 120 3.36 -3.09 7.12
C ASN A 120 3.51 -4.38 6.31
N LEU A 121 4.18 -4.31 5.17
CA LEU A 121 4.35 -5.45 4.27
C LEU A 121 5.36 -6.48 4.80
N LEU A 122 6.47 -6.02 5.39
CA LEU A 122 7.45 -6.92 6.01
C LEU A 122 6.84 -7.72 7.18
N ASN A 123 6.06 -7.07 8.02
CA ASN A 123 5.43 -7.72 9.15
C ASN A 123 4.26 -8.62 8.70
N ALA A 124 3.47 -8.20 7.70
CA ALA A 124 2.48 -9.06 7.06
C ALA A 124 3.12 -10.32 6.45
N LYS A 125 4.28 -10.19 5.78
CA LYS A 125 5.05 -11.34 5.26
C LYS A 125 5.47 -12.32 6.36
N LYS A 126 5.86 -11.81 7.54
CA LYS A 126 6.20 -12.68 8.69
C LYS A 126 4.99 -13.49 9.14
N ILE A 127 3.81 -12.84 9.22
CA ILE A 127 2.55 -13.51 9.55
C ILE A 127 2.21 -14.54 8.47
N MET A 128 2.25 -14.17 7.18
CA MET A 128 2.01 -15.11 6.09
C MET A 128 2.89 -16.36 6.21
N LYS A 129 4.20 -16.16 6.46
CA LYS A 129 5.14 -17.27 6.61
C LYS A 129 4.81 -18.16 7.81
N ALA A 130 4.42 -17.59 8.95
CA ALA A 130 4.06 -18.33 10.15
C ALA A 130 2.79 -19.17 9.98
N GLU A 131 1.84 -18.65 9.20
CA GLU A 131 0.53 -19.29 8.94
C GLU A 131 0.51 -20.14 7.66
N GLY A 132 1.64 -20.28 6.95
CA GLY A 132 1.71 -21.06 5.71
C GLY A 132 0.96 -20.46 4.53
N LEU A 133 0.76 -19.11 4.51
CA LEU A 133 0.06 -18.38 3.45
C LEU A 133 1.07 -17.95 2.38
N GLU A 134 0.79 -18.25 1.11
CA GLU A 134 1.73 -18.01 0.01
C GLU A 134 1.37 -16.79 -0.85
N THR A 135 0.07 -16.52 -0.99
CA THR A 135 -0.47 -15.50 -1.89
C THR A 135 -1.32 -14.49 -1.15
N ALA A 136 -1.29 -13.23 -1.59
CA ALA A 136 -2.05 -12.16 -0.94
C ALA A 136 -2.80 -11.28 -1.95
N ILE A 137 -3.92 -10.68 -1.51
CA ILE A 137 -4.51 -9.50 -2.14
C ILE A 137 -4.16 -8.31 -1.27
N ILE A 138 -3.51 -7.29 -1.84
CA ILE A 138 -3.21 -6.04 -1.14
C ILE A 138 -4.32 -5.04 -1.42
N VAL A 139 -4.93 -4.52 -0.35
CA VAL A 139 -5.96 -3.49 -0.37
C VAL A 139 -5.40 -2.16 0.14
N SER A 140 -5.54 -1.13 -0.66
CA SER A 140 -5.15 0.25 -0.32
C SER A 140 -5.84 1.26 -1.24
N ASP A 141 -5.58 2.57 -1.03
CA ASP A 141 -6.07 3.60 -1.96
C ASP A 141 -5.44 3.49 -3.35
N PRO A 142 -6.17 3.85 -4.42
CA PRO A 142 -5.69 3.75 -5.80
C PRO A 142 -4.32 4.39 -6.04
N LEU A 143 -4.11 5.62 -5.58
CA LEU A 143 -2.86 6.35 -5.80
C LEU A 143 -1.68 5.78 -4.99
N HIS A 144 -1.95 5.01 -3.93
CA HIS A 144 -0.93 4.33 -3.12
C HIS A 144 -0.55 2.95 -3.70
N MET A 145 -1.43 2.34 -4.47
CA MET A 145 -1.35 0.93 -4.86
C MET A 145 -0.06 0.60 -5.62
N LYS A 146 0.36 1.47 -6.55
CA LYS A 146 1.57 1.21 -7.34
C LYS A 146 2.83 1.07 -6.48
N ARG A 147 2.99 1.93 -5.47
CA ARG A 147 4.12 1.87 -4.53
C ARG A 147 4.00 0.66 -3.60
N ALA A 148 2.82 0.37 -3.07
CA ALA A 148 2.60 -0.79 -2.22
C ALA A 148 2.98 -2.10 -2.94
N MET A 149 2.55 -2.27 -4.20
CA MET A 149 2.89 -3.44 -5.01
C MET A 149 4.35 -3.52 -5.40
N LEU A 150 5.02 -2.38 -5.62
CA LEU A 150 6.48 -2.36 -5.83
C LEU A 150 7.23 -2.84 -4.59
N ILE A 151 6.84 -2.37 -3.40
CA ILE A 151 7.43 -2.82 -2.13
C ILE A 151 7.15 -4.32 -1.93
N ALA A 152 5.92 -4.78 -2.15
CA ALA A 152 5.58 -6.20 -2.05
C ALA A 152 6.47 -7.06 -2.97
N LYS A 153 6.72 -6.60 -4.20
CA LYS A 153 7.63 -7.27 -5.15
C LYS A 153 9.07 -7.31 -4.64
N ILE A 154 9.60 -6.19 -4.13
CA ILE A 154 10.95 -6.09 -3.55
C ILE A 154 11.09 -7.09 -2.41
N GLU A 155 10.08 -7.18 -1.56
CA GLU A 155 10.07 -8.08 -0.41
C GLU A 155 9.73 -9.53 -0.76
N GLY A 156 9.48 -9.84 -2.04
CA GLY A 156 9.17 -11.20 -2.50
C GLY A 156 7.81 -11.72 -2.01
N ILE A 157 6.83 -10.83 -1.79
CA ILE A 157 5.45 -11.21 -1.50
C ILE A 157 4.73 -11.44 -2.83
N LYS A 158 4.19 -12.63 -3.03
CA LYS A 158 3.35 -12.95 -4.18
C LYS A 158 1.96 -12.36 -3.98
N ALA A 159 1.75 -11.17 -4.51
CA ALA A 159 0.54 -10.40 -4.24
C ALA A 159 -0.16 -9.90 -5.51
N TYR A 160 -1.46 -9.68 -5.38
CA TYR A 160 -2.34 -9.06 -6.37
C TYR A 160 -2.93 -7.78 -5.79
N SER A 161 -3.11 -6.74 -6.61
CA SER A 161 -3.66 -5.48 -6.12
C SER A 161 -5.17 -5.41 -6.27
N SER A 162 -5.85 -4.88 -5.25
CA SER A 162 -7.25 -4.50 -5.31
C SER A 162 -7.42 -3.10 -4.71
N PRO A 163 -7.42 -2.05 -5.56
CA PRO A 163 -7.59 -0.68 -5.11
C PRO A 163 -9.00 -0.45 -4.55
N THR A 164 -9.10 0.31 -3.45
CA THR A 164 -10.37 0.69 -2.83
C THR A 164 -11.22 1.54 -3.80
N PRO A 165 -12.37 1.05 -4.30
CA PRO A 165 -13.16 1.76 -5.30
C PRO A 165 -13.86 3.01 -4.75
N THR A 166 -14.11 3.02 -3.45
CA THR A 166 -14.80 4.10 -2.71
C THR A 166 -13.84 5.08 -2.04
N THR A 167 -12.57 5.15 -2.51
CA THR A 167 -11.56 6.05 -1.93
C THR A 167 -12.06 7.48 -1.75
N LEU A 168 -11.67 8.10 -0.64
CA LEU A 168 -12.04 9.48 -0.30
C LEU A 168 -11.15 10.53 -0.97
N TYR A 169 -10.08 10.14 -1.64
CA TYR A 169 -9.20 11.04 -2.41
C TYR A 169 -9.80 11.36 -3.78
N ARG A 170 -11.02 11.99 -3.81
CA ARG A 170 -11.77 12.27 -5.04
C ARG A 170 -11.54 13.67 -5.61
N GLY A 171 -11.33 14.67 -4.75
CA GLY A 171 -11.12 16.05 -5.18
C GLY A 171 -9.74 16.29 -5.79
N ASN A 172 -9.61 17.22 -6.75
CA ASN A 172 -8.33 17.52 -7.41
C ASN A 172 -7.23 17.91 -6.42
N LYS A 173 -7.56 18.71 -5.39
CA LYS A 173 -6.62 19.09 -4.33
C LYS A 173 -6.15 17.86 -3.55
N ALA A 174 -7.07 17.02 -3.09
CA ALA A 174 -6.73 15.82 -2.33
C ALA A 174 -5.87 14.84 -3.14
N LYS A 175 -6.18 14.67 -4.43
CA LYS A 175 -5.36 13.87 -5.35
C LYS A 175 -3.97 14.47 -5.53
N PHE A 176 -3.88 15.78 -5.70
CA PHE A 176 -2.60 16.48 -5.86
C PHE A 176 -1.73 16.34 -4.61
N ASP A 177 -2.28 16.63 -3.42
CA ASP A 177 -1.56 16.52 -2.15
C ASP A 177 -1.07 15.08 -1.93
N PHE A 178 -1.88 14.09 -2.31
CA PHE A 178 -1.48 12.68 -2.26
C PHE A 178 -0.34 12.36 -3.24
N MET A 179 -0.43 12.85 -4.47
CA MET A 179 0.60 12.62 -5.51
C MET A 179 1.94 13.28 -5.17
N VAL A 180 1.94 14.46 -4.54
CA VAL A 180 3.16 15.12 -4.06
C VAL A 180 3.95 14.22 -3.11
N ARG A 181 3.28 13.40 -2.33
CA ARG A 181 3.91 12.40 -1.44
C ARG A 181 4.27 11.10 -2.18
N GLU A 182 3.35 10.59 -3.00
CA GLU A 182 3.52 9.26 -3.61
C GLU A 182 4.57 9.22 -4.73
N VAL A 183 4.67 10.28 -5.55
CA VAL A 183 5.61 10.30 -6.68
C VAL A 183 7.07 10.20 -6.22
N PRO A 184 7.56 11.03 -5.28
CA PRO A 184 8.93 10.89 -4.77
C PRO A 184 9.19 9.52 -4.12
N CYS A 185 8.24 9.02 -3.32
CA CYS A 185 8.36 7.71 -2.69
C CYS A 185 8.41 6.58 -3.72
N TYR A 186 7.58 6.62 -4.76
CA TYR A 186 7.58 5.63 -5.83
C TYR A 186 8.90 5.67 -6.62
N ILE A 187 9.41 6.86 -6.95
CA ILE A 187 10.71 7.05 -7.60
C ILE A 187 11.82 6.44 -6.75
N TYR A 188 11.84 6.73 -5.43
CA TYR A 188 12.83 6.18 -4.51
C TYR A 188 12.84 4.65 -4.54
N TYR A 189 11.68 3.99 -4.35
CA TYR A 189 11.60 2.53 -4.36
C TYR A 189 11.90 1.92 -5.73
N THR A 190 11.61 2.63 -6.82
CA THR A 190 11.97 2.18 -8.18
C THR A 190 13.48 2.12 -8.36
N TRP A 191 14.20 3.18 -7.95
CA TRP A 191 15.65 3.19 -8.01
C TRP A 191 16.29 2.22 -7.02
N TYR A 192 15.73 2.09 -5.82
CA TYR A 192 16.16 1.08 -4.85
C TYR A 192 16.06 -0.34 -5.46
N TRP A 193 14.96 -0.67 -6.08
CA TRP A 193 14.77 -1.97 -6.75
C TRP A 193 15.75 -2.20 -7.90
N ILE A 194 15.97 -1.20 -8.75
CA ILE A 194 16.92 -1.29 -9.88
C ILE A 194 18.34 -1.49 -9.35
N ILE A 195 18.78 -0.68 -8.40
CA ILE A 195 20.14 -0.74 -7.85
C ILE A 195 20.38 -2.05 -7.11
N SER A 196 19.44 -2.51 -6.28
CA SER A 196 19.55 -3.79 -5.57
C SER A 196 19.60 -4.98 -6.52
N GLY A 197 18.83 -4.93 -7.63
CA GLY A 197 18.88 -5.95 -8.68
C GLY A 197 20.22 -5.96 -9.42
N ILE A 198 20.81 -4.80 -9.68
CA ILE A 198 22.15 -4.70 -10.29
C ILE A 198 23.21 -5.24 -9.34
N ILE A 199 23.19 -4.86 -8.06
CA ILE A 199 24.15 -5.35 -7.06
C ILE A 199 24.02 -6.86 -6.89
N GLY A 200 22.80 -7.42 -6.81
CA GLY A 200 22.56 -8.85 -6.70
C GLY A 200 22.98 -9.69 -7.94
N LEU A 201 23.27 -9.04 -9.09
CA LEU A 201 23.87 -9.71 -10.26
C LEU A 201 25.39 -9.84 -10.15
N PHE A 202 26.02 -9.13 -9.21
CA PHE A 202 27.48 -9.14 -9.00
C PHE A 202 27.91 -9.85 -7.71
N THR A 203 26.95 -10.34 -6.91
CA THR A 203 27.16 -11.16 -5.71
C THR A 203 26.64 -12.57 -5.93
#